data_a116eca3cf84c1b227be2340cbfd21df
#
_entry.id   a116eca3cf84c1b227be2340cbfd21df
#
_cell.length_a   1.000
_cell.length_b   1.000
_cell.length_c   1.000
_cell.angle_alpha   90.00
_cell.angle_beta   90.00
_cell.angle_gamma   90.00
#
_symmetry.space_group_name_H-M   'P 1'
#
loop_
_entity.id
_entity.type
_entity.pdbx_description
1 polymer ?
#
loop_
_entity_poly.entity_id
_entity_poly.type
_entity_poly.pdbx_seq_one_letter_code
_entity_poly.pdbx_strand_id
1 'polypeptide(L)'
;MQAIRTWFGKASPVALLILALTVGICGAFGAALFHLLIAGFTEVFFGVQGGPDFISHLTTLPAWQRVLIPTLGGLLVGITFAVVKVTEAEGEGVPEVMEALALRRGKIRPWVAPVKILTAALTLGSGGSAGR
;
A
#
# COMPACT_ATOMS: atom_id res chain seq x y z
N MET A 1 12.51 0.67 25.97
CA MET A 1 11.51 1.74 26.14
C MET A 1 12.06 3.01 26.83
N GLN A 2 13.01 2.90 27.77
CA GLN A 2 13.56 4.10 28.45
C GLN A 2 14.36 5.03 27.53
N ALA A 3 15.12 4.52 26.57
CA ALA A 3 15.94 5.33 25.66
C ALA A 3 15.11 6.27 24.74
N ILE A 4 13.94 5.83 24.31
CA ILE A 4 13.03 6.65 23.50
C ILE A 4 12.43 7.78 24.36
N ARG A 5 12.04 7.47 25.59
CA ARG A 5 11.48 8.45 26.53
C ARG A 5 12.47 9.55 26.94
N THR A 6 13.75 9.21 27.05
CA THR A 6 14.80 10.19 27.37
C THR A 6 15.16 11.08 26.18
N TRP A 7 15.01 10.58 24.96
CA TRP A 7 15.26 11.32 23.73
C TRP A 7 14.15 12.34 23.46
N PHE A 8 12.86 11.93 23.59
CA PHE A 8 11.71 12.82 23.46
C PHE A 8 11.62 13.87 24.59
N GLY A 9 12.08 13.56 25.79
CA GLY A 9 12.09 14.49 26.91
C GLY A 9 13.13 15.62 26.82
N LYS A 10 14.13 15.48 25.90
CA LYS A 10 15.18 16.48 25.63
C LYS A 10 15.03 17.17 24.28
N ALA A 11 14.12 16.69 23.41
CA ALA A 11 13.89 17.30 22.12
C ALA A 11 13.15 18.63 22.32
N SER A 12 13.73 19.73 21.82
CA SER A 12 13.03 21.01 21.81
C SER A 12 11.74 20.88 21.00
N PRO A 13 10.64 21.59 21.36
CA PRO A 13 9.39 21.55 20.61
C PRO A 13 9.58 21.85 19.11
N VAL A 14 10.56 22.66 18.77
CA VAL A 14 10.95 22.96 17.39
C VAL A 14 11.50 21.72 16.65
N ALA A 15 12.32 20.90 17.29
CA ALA A 15 12.84 19.67 16.69
C ALA A 15 11.72 18.66 16.40
N LEU A 16 10.72 18.56 17.28
CA LEU A 16 9.55 17.73 17.07
C LEU A 16 8.69 18.22 15.90
N LEU A 17 8.52 19.54 15.76
CA LEU A 17 7.81 20.13 14.62
C LEU A 17 8.52 19.87 13.29
N ILE A 18 9.83 20.02 13.24
CA ILE A 18 10.62 19.72 12.03
C ILE A 18 10.51 18.25 11.67
N LEU A 19 10.62 17.36 12.66
CA LEU A 19 10.45 15.92 12.43
C LEU A 19 9.04 15.58 11.90
N ALA A 20 8.00 16.15 12.49
CA ALA A 20 6.63 15.96 12.04
C ALA A 20 6.43 16.46 10.61
N LEU A 21 6.98 17.62 10.28
CA LEU A 21 6.93 18.20 8.93
C LEU A 21 7.63 17.30 7.90
N THR A 22 8.83 16.83 8.20
CA THR A 22 9.57 15.93 7.29
C THR A 22 8.84 14.61 7.07
N VAL A 23 8.33 13.98 8.12
CA VAL A 23 7.53 12.77 8.02
C VAL A 23 6.25 13.01 7.23
N GLY A 24 5.57 14.15 7.45
CA GLY A 24 4.37 14.53 6.70
C GLY A 24 4.63 14.70 5.20
N ILE A 25 5.73 15.38 4.83
CA ILE A 25 6.12 15.55 3.43
C ILE A 25 6.45 14.19 2.79
N CYS A 26 7.23 13.34 3.45
CA CYS A 26 7.54 12.00 2.95
C CYS A 26 6.26 11.16 2.78
N GLY A 27 5.33 11.25 3.74
CA GLY A 27 4.03 10.57 3.65
C GLY A 27 3.18 11.06 2.48
N ALA A 28 3.15 12.37 2.23
CA ALA A 28 2.43 12.94 1.10
C ALA A 28 3.00 12.47 -0.25
N PHE A 29 4.33 12.43 -0.38
CA PHE A 29 4.98 11.86 -1.57
C PHE A 29 4.66 10.37 -1.75
N GLY A 30 4.68 9.59 -0.67
CA GLY A 30 4.31 8.19 -0.69
C GLY A 30 2.86 7.98 -1.14
N ALA A 31 1.94 8.78 -0.63
CA ALA A 31 0.52 8.74 -1.02
C ALA A 31 0.34 9.13 -2.49
N ALA A 32 1.00 10.19 -2.96
CA ALA A 32 0.95 10.60 -4.36
C ALA A 32 1.47 9.48 -5.30
N LEU A 33 2.60 8.87 -4.97
CA LEU A 33 3.16 7.75 -5.72
C LEU A 33 2.19 6.57 -5.75
N PHE A 34 1.55 6.24 -4.63
CA PHE A 34 0.57 5.16 -4.54
C PHE A 34 -0.65 5.43 -5.43
N HIS A 35 -1.16 6.66 -5.44
CA HIS A 35 -2.24 7.06 -6.35
C HIS A 35 -1.85 6.94 -7.83
N LEU A 36 -0.63 7.34 -8.19
CA LEU A 36 -0.12 7.19 -9.55
C LEU A 36 -0.02 5.71 -9.97
N LEU A 37 0.42 4.83 -9.05
CA LEU A 37 0.48 3.39 -9.30
C LEU A 37 -0.92 2.81 -9.53
N ILE A 38 -1.89 3.17 -8.69
CA ILE A 38 -3.29 2.73 -8.89
C ILE A 38 -3.82 3.20 -10.23
N ALA A 39 -3.64 4.49 -10.58
CA ALA A 39 -4.09 5.04 -11.86
C ALA A 39 -3.43 4.32 -13.04
N GLY A 40 -2.12 4.07 -12.98
CA GLY A 40 -1.40 3.32 -14.01
C GLY A 40 -1.90 1.89 -14.18
N PHE A 41 -2.11 1.16 -13.10
CA PHE A 41 -2.69 -0.18 -13.18
C PHE A 41 -4.13 -0.16 -13.70
N THR A 42 -4.94 0.79 -13.27
CA THR A 42 -6.31 0.96 -13.79
C THR A 42 -6.30 1.22 -15.29
N GLU A 43 -5.41 2.07 -15.77
CA GLU A 43 -5.27 2.33 -17.21
C GLU A 43 -4.82 1.09 -17.98
N VAL A 44 -3.89 0.32 -17.45
CA VAL A 44 -3.42 -0.95 -18.08
C VAL A 44 -4.52 -1.99 -18.15
N PHE A 45 -5.34 -2.14 -17.09
CA PHE A 45 -6.37 -3.17 -17.03
C PHE A 45 -7.67 -2.79 -17.74
N PHE A 46 -8.07 -1.53 -17.66
CA PHE A 46 -9.36 -1.05 -18.17
C PHE A 46 -9.24 -0.13 -19.38
N GLY A 47 -8.03 0.33 -19.74
CA GLY A 47 -7.80 1.25 -20.86
C GLY A 47 -8.31 2.67 -20.61
N VAL A 48 -8.75 2.98 -19.39
CA VAL A 48 -9.25 4.31 -18.97
C VAL A 48 -8.67 4.68 -17.61
N GLN A 49 -8.38 5.96 -17.43
CA GLN A 49 -7.96 6.47 -16.14
C GLN A 49 -9.14 6.48 -15.16
N GLY A 50 -8.89 6.12 -13.90
CA GLY A 50 -9.89 6.16 -12.85
C GLY A 50 -10.40 7.60 -12.64
N GLY A 51 -11.68 7.83 -12.90
CA GLY A 51 -12.33 9.13 -12.80
C GLY A 51 -13.84 8.98 -12.69
N PRO A 52 -14.60 10.08 -12.73
CA PRO A 52 -16.07 10.05 -12.65
C PRO A 52 -16.70 9.15 -13.71
N ASP A 53 -16.09 9.08 -14.90
CA ASP A 53 -16.58 8.28 -16.04
C ASP A 53 -16.18 6.80 -15.97
N PHE A 54 -15.34 6.40 -14.99
CA PHE A 54 -14.89 5.03 -14.83
C PHE A 54 -16.06 4.06 -14.56
N ILE A 55 -17.02 4.47 -13.73
CA ILE A 55 -18.19 3.65 -13.40
C ILE A 55 -19.08 3.46 -14.64
N SER A 56 -19.30 4.50 -15.43
CA SER A 56 -20.08 4.41 -16.67
C SER A 56 -19.37 3.51 -17.69
N HIS A 57 -18.04 3.59 -17.80
CA HIS A 57 -17.24 2.68 -18.64
C HIS A 57 -17.36 1.23 -18.18
N LEU A 58 -17.29 0.95 -16.87
CA LEU A 58 -17.45 -0.40 -16.32
C LEU A 58 -18.80 -1.02 -16.70
N THR A 59 -19.87 -0.22 -16.77
CA THR A 59 -21.20 -0.74 -17.15
C THR A 59 -21.29 -1.11 -18.63
N THR A 60 -20.46 -0.57 -19.50
CA THR A 60 -20.41 -0.89 -20.94
C THR A 60 -19.58 -2.14 -21.24
N LEU A 61 -18.69 -2.56 -20.30
CA LEU A 61 -17.86 -3.73 -20.48
C LEU A 61 -18.71 -5.03 -20.46
N PRO A 62 -18.38 -6.02 -21.31
CA PRO A 62 -19.03 -7.32 -21.28
C PRO A 62 -18.76 -8.04 -19.95
N ALA A 63 -19.74 -8.85 -19.51
CA ALA A 63 -19.71 -9.50 -18.19
C ALA A 63 -18.43 -10.34 -17.95
N TRP A 64 -17.91 -10.98 -18.98
CA TRP A 64 -16.70 -11.80 -18.86
C TRP A 64 -15.45 -10.97 -18.54
N GLN A 65 -15.32 -9.76 -19.07
CA GLN A 65 -14.18 -8.88 -18.77
C GLN A 65 -14.24 -8.37 -17.32
N ARG A 66 -15.45 -8.09 -16.80
CA ARG A 66 -15.64 -7.67 -15.39
C ARG A 66 -15.17 -8.72 -14.39
N VAL A 67 -15.21 -10.01 -14.76
CA VAL A 67 -14.75 -11.11 -13.92
C VAL A 67 -13.27 -11.41 -14.17
N LEU A 68 -12.83 -11.34 -15.41
CA LEU A 68 -11.49 -11.76 -15.81
C LEU A 68 -10.42 -10.77 -15.34
N ILE A 69 -10.70 -9.45 -15.37
CA ILE A 69 -9.75 -8.42 -14.96
C ILE A 69 -9.37 -8.55 -13.47
N PRO A 70 -10.30 -8.58 -12.50
CA PRO A 70 -9.94 -8.78 -11.10
C PRO A 70 -9.30 -10.16 -10.83
N THR A 71 -9.68 -11.19 -11.59
CA THR A 71 -9.10 -12.53 -11.46
C THR A 71 -7.62 -12.53 -11.87
N LEU A 72 -7.29 -11.88 -12.99
CA LEU A 72 -5.89 -11.70 -13.41
C LEU A 72 -5.11 -10.83 -12.42
N GLY A 73 -5.71 -9.76 -11.90
CA GLY A 73 -5.11 -8.95 -10.85
C GLY A 73 -4.77 -9.76 -9.61
N GLY A 74 -5.73 -10.56 -9.12
CA GLY A 74 -5.52 -11.45 -7.98
C GLY A 74 -4.46 -12.52 -8.24
N LEU A 75 -4.42 -13.09 -9.44
CA LEU A 75 -3.40 -14.05 -9.84
C LEU A 75 -2.00 -13.43 -9.82
N LEU A 76 -1.85 -12.22 -10.35
CA LEU A 76 -0.57 -11.49 -10.34
C LEU A 76 -0.11 -11.17 -8.91
N VAL A 77 -1.03 -10.79 -8.02
CA VAL A 77 -0.73 -10.60 -6.60
C VAL A 77 -0.25 -11.91 -5.96
N GLY A 78 -0.95 -13.03 -6.21
CA GLY A 78 -0.56 -14.35 -5.72
C GLY A 78 0.81 -14.79 -6.21
N ILE A 79 1.11 -14.59 -7.50
CA ILE A 79 2.44 -14.85 -8.07
C ILE A 79 3.50 -13.97 -7.41
N THR A 80 3.21 -12.68 -7.18
CA THR A 80 4.15 -11.75 -6.52
C THR A 80 4.51 -12.25 -5.12
N PHE A 81 3.55 -12.68 -4.31
CA PHE A 81 3.82 -13.27 -3.00
C PHE A 81 4.60 -14.57 -3.08
N ALA A 82 4.28 -15.44 -4.03
CA ALA A 82 4.99 -16.72 -4.22
C ALA A 82 6.45 -16.51 -4.62
N VAL A 83 6.74 -15.55 -5.49
CA VAL A 83 8.10 -15.26 -5.98
C VAL A 83 8.93 -14.54 -4.91
N VAL A 84 8.36 -13.55 -4.26
CA VAL A 84 9.10 -12.71 -3.29
C VAL A 84 9.32 -13.47 -1.96
N LYS A 85 8.59 -14.57 -1.70
CA LYS A 85 8.67 -15.38 -0.46
C LYS A 85 8.66 -14.54 0.82
N VAL A 86 7.97 -13.42 0.81
CA VAL A 86 7.87 -12.54 1.96
C VAL A 86 6.64 -12.95 2.75
N THR A 87 6.78 -13.97 3.57
CA THR A 87 5.74 -14.44 4.51
C THR A 87 5.23 -13.29 5.40
N GLU A 88 6.08 -12.29 5.63
CA GLU A 88 5.76 -11.08 6.40
C GLU A 88 4.88 -10.09 5.62
N ALA A 89 4.79 -10.18 4.29
CA ALA A 89 3.93 -9.32 3.48
C ALA A 89 2.49 -9.87 3.38
N GLU A 90 2.27 -11.12 3.74
CA GLU A 90 0.95 -11.75 3.78
C GLU A 90 0.11 -11.30 5.00
N GLY A 91 0.75 -10.73 6.04
CA GLY A 91 0.08 -10.23 7.23
C GLY A 91 -0.67 -8.90 6.97
N GLU A 92 -1.88 -8.80 7.49
CA GLU A 92 -2.70 -7.60 7.37
C GLU A 92 -2.47 -6.64 8.56
N GLY A 93 -1.66 -5.59 8.33
CA GLY A 93 -1.74 -4.35 9.10
C GLY A 93 -1.34 -4.43 10.58
N VAL A 94 -2.30 -4.18 11.46
CA VAL A 94 -2.06 -3.96 12.89
C VAL A 94 -1.48 -5.17 13.63
N PRO A 95 -1.94 -6.42 13.41
CA PRO A 95 -1.39 -7.60 14.09
C PRO A 95 0.10 -7.82 13.81
N GLU A 96 0.53 -7.59 12.57
CA GLU A 96 1.94 -7.75 12.17
C GLU A 96 2.85 -6.71 12.81
N VAL A 97 2.38 -5.45 12.90
CA VAL A 97 3.10 -4.39 13.62
C VAL A 97 3.20 -4.72 15.11
N MET A 98 2.13 -5.25 15.70
CA MET A 98 2.13 -5.70 17.09
C MET A 98 3.10 -6.87 17.32
N GLU A 99 3.14 -7.84 16.42
CA GLU A 99 4.09 -8.95 16.47
C GLU A 99 5.53 -8.46 16.32
N ALA A 100 5.79 -7.58 15.35
CA ALA A 100 7.11 -6.98 15.15
C ALA A 100 7.58 -6.19 16.39
N LEU A 101 6.67 -5.48 17.07
CA LEU A 101 6.97 -4.76 18.30
C LEU A 101 7.24 -5.73 19.47
N ALA A 102 6.44 -6.78 19.61
CA ALA A 102 6.53 -7.72 20.71
C ALA A 102 7.74 -8.69 20.59
N LEU A 103 7.94 -9.26 19.39
CA LEU A 103 8.92 -10.31 19.16
C LEU A 103 10.22 -9.83 18.52
N ARG A 104 10.15 -8.81 17.64
CA ARG A 104 11.28 -8.35 16.82
C ARG A 104 11.81 -6.98 17.21
N ARG A 105 11.45 -6.45 18.38
CA ARG A 105 11.87 -5.11 18.87
C ARG A 105 11.60 -3.97 17.88
N GLY A 106 10.53 -4.05 17.09
CA GLY A 106 10.16 -3.05 16.09
C GLY A 106 10.97 -3.09 14.79
N LYS A 107 11.76 -4.13 14.54
CA LYS A 107 12.51 -4.27 13.29
C LYS A 107 11.63 -4.92 12.23
N ILE A 108 11.18 -4.11 11.26
CA ILE A 108 10.48 -4.55 10.04
C ILE A 108 11.49 -4.52 8.89
N ARG A 109 11.45 -5.51 8.01
CA ARG A 109 12.34 -5.54 6.84
C ARG A 109 11.93 -4.45 5.85
N PRO A 110 12.88 -3.65 5.32
CA PRO A 110 12.56 -2.53 4.44
C PRO A 110 11.87 -2.95 3.12
N TRP A 111 12.05 -4.19 2.68
CA TRP A 111 11.44 -4.73 1.47
C TRP A 111 9.95 -5.03 1.59
N VAL A 112 9.41 -5.16 2.79
CA VAL A 112 7.99 -5.44 3.02
C VAL A 112 7.11 -4.28 2.54
N ALA A 113 7.52 -3.04 2.84
CA ALA A 113 6.76 -1.86 2.47
C ALA A 113 6.55 -1.70 0.95
N PRO A 114 7.59 -1.74 0.08
CA PRO A 114 7.40 -1.61 -1.36
C PRO A 114 6.60 -2.78 -1.97
N VAL A 115 6.75 -3.99 -1.46
CA VAL A 115 5.94 -5.14 -1.91
C VAL A 115 4.47 -4.93 -1.57
N LYS A 116 4.15 -4.50 -0.35
CA LYS A 116 2.77 -4.19 0.05
C LYS A 116 2.16 -3.05 -0.77
N ILE A 117 2.92 -1.99 -1.05
CA ILE A 117 2.47 -0.88 -1.89
C ILE A 117 2.13 -1.38 -3.29
N LEU A 118 3.01 -2.19 -3.89
CA LEU A 118 2.82 -2.72 -5.23
C LEU A 118 1.60 -3.65 -5.31
N THR A 119 1.49 -4.61 -4.40
CA THR A 119 0.38 -5.58 -4.37
C THR A 119 -0.96 -4.91 -4.07
N ALA A 120 -0.99 -3.92 -3.16
CA ALA A 120 -2.17 -3.14 -2.88
C ALA A 120 -2.58 -2.28 -4.09
N ALA A 121 -1.63 -1.61 -4.76
CA ALA A 121 -1.91 -0.83 -5.97
C ALA A 121 -2.42 -1.72 -7.11
N LEU A 122 -1.85 -2.93 -7.27
CA LEU A 122 -2.29 -3.90 -8.27
C LEU A 122 -3.71 -4.40 -7.97
N THR A 123 -4.02 -4.72 -6.70
CA THR A 123 -5.36 -5.15 -6.28
C THR A 123 -6.40 -4.05 -6.54
N LEU A 124 -6.12 -2.82 -6.14
CA LEU A 124 -7.04 -1.69 -6.34
C LEU A 124 -7.16 -1.32 -7.82
N GLY A 125 -6.07 -1.30 -8.56
CA GLY A 125 -6.03 -0.97 -9.98
C GLY A 125 -6.71 -2.01 -10.88
N SER A 126 -6.76 -3.28 -10.46
CA SER A 126 -7.51 -4.34 -11.16
C SER A 126 -9.00 -4.37 -10.80
N GLY A 127 -9.49 -3.43 -9.99
CA GLY A 127 -10.90 -3.36 -9.57
C GLY A 127 -11.23 -4.24 -8.37
N GLY A 128 -10.24 -4.73 -7.63
CA GLY A 128 -10.45 -5.45 -6.39
C GLY A 128 -11.11 -4.56 -5.32
N SER A 129 -12.15 -5.06 -4.66
CA SER A 129 -12.85 -4.36 -3.58
C SER A 129 -12.07 -4.48 -2.27
N ALA A 130 -10.93 -3.77 -2.19
CA ALA A 130 -10.21 -3.62 -0.95
C ALA A 130 -10.56 -2.24 -0.34
N GLY A 131 -10.80 -2.19 0.96
CA GLY A 131 -11.07 -0.94 1.67
C GLY A 131 -9.91 0.04 1.52
N ARG A 132 -10.23 1.32 1.40
CA ARG A 132 -9.26 2.43 1.37
C ARG A 132 -9.08 2.99 2.76
#